data_19a17f1f2501e4af74d9845d49087f67
#
_entry.id   19a17f1f2501e4af74d9845d49087f67
#
_cell.length_a   1.000
_cell.length_b   1.000
_cell.length_c   1.000
_cell.angle_alpha   90.00
_cell.angle_beta   90.00
_cell.angle_gamma   90.00
#
_symmetry.space_group_name_H-M   'P 1'
#
loop_
_entity.id
_entity.type
_entity.pdbx_description
1 polymer ?
#
loop_
_entity_poly.entity_id
_entity_poly.type
_entity_poly.pdbx_seq_one_letter_code
_entity_poly.pdbx_strand_id
1 'polypeptide(L)'
;MRFMFIVKSAHQGSPTPELLEAMHKLANREIKAGRMLDSGGLMPLATGAQVRITDGQLSVVDGPFVEAKEVIGGYAIFELQGKEEAVASATEFMQLHKDFMPGWEGTCELRAFAGP
;
A
#
# COMPACT_ATOMS: atom_id res chain seq x y z
N MET A 1 3.37 -18.45 -2.16
CA MET A 1 4.32 -17.35 -1.86
C MET A 1 3.60 -16.18 -1.21
N ARG A 2 4.26 -15.57 -0.27
CA ARG A 2 3.69 -14.41 0.42
C ARG A 2 4.23 -13.12 -0.18
N PHE A 3 3.34 -12.17 -0.43
CA PHE A 3 3.69 -10.88 -1.02
C PHE A 3 3.19 -9.74 -0.15
N MET A 4 3.95 -8.65 -0.10
CA MET A 4 3.48 -7.39 0.43
C MET A 4 3.17 -6.47 -0.74
N PHE A 5 1.97 -5.89 -0.72
CA PHE A 5 1.54 -4.86 -1.66
C PHE A 5 1.68 -3.53 -0.94
N ILE A 6 2.43 -2.61 -1.52
CA ILE A 6 2.73 -1.31 -0.92
C ILE A 6 2.16 -0.23 -1.83
N VAL A 7 1.17 0.51 -1.35
CA VAL A 7 0.51 1.54 -2.14
C VAL A 7 1.14 2.89 -1.84
N LYS A 8 1.64 3.53 -2.87
CA LYS A 8 2.34 4.83 -2.78
C LYS A 8 1.69 5.84 -3.70
N SER A 9 1.59 7.09 -3.24
CA SER A 9 1.04 8.17 -4.05
C SER A 9 1.55 9.52 -3.55
N ALA A 10 1.67 10.47 -4.46
CA ALA A 10 1.89 11.88 -4.11
C ALA A 10 0.56 12.56 -3.78
N HIS A 11 -0.56 11.92 -4.11
CA HIS A 11 -1.90 12.45 -3.86
C HIS A 11 -2.23 12.37 -2.38
N GLN A 12 -2.60 13.49 -1.77
CA GLN A 12 -2.85 13.61 -0.33
C GLN A 12 -4.33 13.54 0.04
N GLY A 13 -5.22 13.34 -0.92
CA GLY A 13 -6.65 13.33 -0.68
C GLY A 13 -7.17 12.03 -0.11
N SER A 14 -8.33 12.10 0.54
CA SER A 14 -9.03 10.92 1.02
C SER A 14 -9.65 10.16 -0.17
N PRO A 15 -9.80 8.83 -0.07
CA PRO A 15 -10.51 8.08 -1.09
C PRO A 15 -11.96 8.53 -1.22
N THR A 16 -12.51 8.47 -2.44
CA THR A 16 -13.93 8.73 -2.65
C THR A 16 -14.76 7.65 -1.95
N PRO A 17 -16.04 7.94 -1.56
CA PRO A 17 -16.91 6.91 -0.97
C PRO A 17 -17.05 5.69 -1.88
N GLU A 18 -17.12 5.90 -3.20
CA GLU A 18 -17.25 4.82 -4.19
C GLU A 18 -16.02 3.93 -4.21
N LEU A 19 -14.83 4.53 -4.11
CA LEU A 19 -13.57 3.78 -4.04
C LEU A 19 -13.49 2.97 -2.75
N LEU A 20 -13.84 3.59 -1.61
CA LEU A 20 -13.85 2.89 -0.32
C LEU A 20 -14.77 1.67 -0.35
N GLU A 21 -15.97 1.81 -0.91
CA GLU A 21 -16.90 0.69 -1.01
C GLU A 21 -16.35 -0.41 -1.89
N ALA A 22 -15.79 -0.05 -3.04
CA ALA A 22 -15.20 -1.03 -3.96
C ALA A 22 -14.01 -1.76 -3.32
N MET A 23 -13.16 -1.03 -2.59
CA MET A 23 -12.04 -1.64 -1.90
C MET A 23 -12.47 -2.59 -0.79
N HIS A 24 -13.53 -2.23 -0.03
CA HIS A 24 -14.08 -3.11 1.00
C HIS A 24 -14.62 -4.40 0.40
N LYS A 25 -15.33 -4.32 -0.73
CA LYS A 25 -15.85 -5.51 -1.41
C LYS A 25 -14.72 -6.41 -1.88
N LEU A 26 -13.69 -5.81 -2.47
CA LEU A 26 -12.52 -6.57 -2.94
C LEU A 26 -11.81 -7.25 -1.76
N ALA A 27 -11.57 -6.51 -0.68
CA ALA A 27 -10.93 -7.06 0.52
C ALA A 27 -11.72 -8.21 1.10
N ASN A 28 -13.04 -8.05 1.24
CA ASN A 28 -13.88 -9.12 1.79
C ASN A 28 -13.82 -10.39 0.93
N ARG A 29 -13.82 -10.24 -0.40
CA ARG A 29 -13.69 -11.37 -1.30
C ARG A 29 -12.36 -12.08 -1.11
N GLU A 30 -11.27 -11.31 -1.00
CA GLU A 30 -9.92 -11.86 -0.87
C GLU A 30 -9.66 -12.48 0.50
N ILE A 31 -10.24 -11.91 1.56
CA ILE A 31 -10.16 -12.48 2.91
C ILE A 31 -10.90 -13.81 2.95
N LYS A 32 -12.12 -13.87 2.39
CA LYS A 32 -12.91 -15.10 2.37
C LYS A 32 -12.23 -16.20 1.57
N ALA A 33 -11.52 -15.84 0.52
CA ALA A 33 -10.78 -16.80 -0.30
C ALA A 33 -9.48 -17.25 0.35
N GLY A 34 -9.09 -16.66 1.48
CA GLY A 34 -7.85 -16.99 2.18
C GLY A 34 -6.60 -16.42 1.52
N ARG A 35 -6.76 -15.50 0.58
CA ARG A 35 -5.61 -14.89 -0.11
C ARG A 35 -5.08 -13.65 0.61
N MET A 36 -5.95 -12.78 1.10
CA MET A 36 -5.51 -11.62 1.87
C MET A 36 -5.37 -12.00 3.34
N LEU A 37 -4.16 -11.87 3.87
CA LEU A 37 -3.84 -12.22 5.24
C LEU A 37 -3.92 -11.03 6.19
N ASP A 38 -3.59 -9.84 5.69
CA ASP A 38 -3.59 -8.61 6.48
C ASP A 38 -3.63 -7.42 5.55
N SER A 39 -4.11 -6.28 6.04
CA SER A 39 -4.08 -5.02 5.30
C SER A 39 -4.28 -3.86 6.28
N GLY A 40 -3.85 -2.68 5.86
CA GLY A 40 -4.05 -1.48 6.66
C GLY A 40 -3.76 -0.21 5.87
N GLY A 41 -4.44 0.86 6.26
CA GLY A 41 -4.11 2.21 5.81
C GLY A 41 -3.14 2.83 6.80
N LEU A 42 -2.32 3.76 6.32
CA LEU A 42 -1.38 4.49 7.15
C LEU A 42 -1.82 5.94 7.30
N MET A 43 -1.60 6.49 8.48
CA MET A 43 -1.86 7.89 8.76
C MET A 43 -0.83 8.77 8.05
N PRO A 44 -1.10 10.08 7.87
CA PRO A 44 -0.17 10.98 7.21
C PRO A 44 1.21 11.03 7.87
N LEU A 45 2.23 11.41 7.09
CA LEU A 45 3.62 11.49 7.57
C LEU A 45 3.79 12.36 8.81
N ALA A 46 2.94 13.37 8.99
CA ALA A 46 3.00 14.24 10.16
C ALA A 46 2.83 13.49 11.48
N THR A 47 2.22 12.29 11.44
CA THR A 47 2.00 11.47 12.63
C THR A 47 3.16 10.51 12.89
N GLY A 48 4.14 10.44 12.00
CA GLY A 48 5.22 9.48 12.08
C GLY A 48 6.57 10.08 12.43
N ALA A 49 7.56 9.23 12.45
CA ALA A 49 8.94 9.61 12.68
C ALA A 49 9.86 8.64 11.96
N GLN A 50 11.07 9.07 11.71
CA GLN A 50 12.13 8.20 11.17
C GLN A 50 13.27 8.12 12.17
N VAL A 51 13.79 6.92 12.34
CA VAL A 51 15.03 6.71 13.10
C VAL A 51 16.09 6.33 12.08
N ARG A 52 17.16 7.10 12.00
CA ARG A 52 18.18 6.96 10.96
C ARG A 52 19.55 6.63 11.54
N ILE A 53 20.33 5.94 10.73
CA ILE A 53 21.78 5.80 10.98
C ILE A 53 22.49 6.49 9.81
N THR A 54 23.27 7.52 10.11
CA THR A 54 24.05 8.24 9.12
C THR A 54 25.44 8.46 9.71
N ASP A 55 26.48 8.03 9.00
CA ASP A 55 27.87 8.12 9.47
C ASP A 55 28.05 7.52 10.86
N GLY A 56 27.39 6.37 11.12
CA GLY A 56 27.47 5.68 12.42
C GLY A 56 26.66 6.34 13.53
N GLN A 57 25.90 7.38 13.24
CA GLN A 57 25.11 8.12 14.22
C GLN A 57 23.62 7.80 14.09
N LEU A 58 22.99 7.55 15.23
CA LEU A 58 21.54 7.42 15.30
C LEU A 58 20.89 8.79 15.44
N SER A 59 19.82 9.01 14.72
CA SER A 59 19.03 10.24 14.84
C SER A 59 17.54 9.95 14.66
N VAL A 60 16.70 10.78 15.26
CA VAL A 60 15.26 10.70 15.14
C VAL A 60 14.77 11.95 14.43
N VAL A 61 13.97 11.75 13.37
CA VAL A 61 13.38 12.86 12.61
C VAL A 61 11.87 12.70 12.67
N ASP A 62 11.19 13.70 13.25
CA ASP A 62 9.72 13.71 13.26
C ASP A 62 9.17 14.06 11.89
N GLY A 63 8.00 13.54 11.56
CA GLY A 63 7.32 13.89 10.33
C GLY A 63 6.75 15.30 10.35
N PRO A 64 6.44 15.87 9.19
CA PRO A 64 6.56 15.26 7.86
C PRO A 64 7.99 15.27 7.33
N PHE A 65 8.28 14.31 6.43
CA PHE A 65 9.62 14.15 5.83
C PHE A 65 9.63 14.86 4.47
N VAL A 66 10.56 15.78 4.30
CA VAL A 66 10.56 16.73 3.17
C VAL A 66 10.87 16.10 1.81
N GLU A 67 11.61 14.98 1.78
CA GLU A 67 12.08 14.39 0.53
C GLU A 67 11.13 13.40 -0.11
N ALA A 68 10.01 13.10 0.52
CA ALA A 68 9.11 12.07 0.00
C ALA A 68 8.26 12.61 -1.16
N LYS A 69 8.55 12.16 -2.38
CA LYS A 69 7.73 12.49 -3.55
C LYS A 69 6.44 11.67 -3.55
N GLU A 70 6.53 10.40 -3.19
CA GLU A 70 5.38 9.53 -2.98
C GLU A 70 5.42 9.02 -1.55
N VAL A 71 4.25 8.91 -0.95
CA VAL A 71 4.08 8.49 0.43
C VAL A 71 3.35 7.15 0.43
N ILE A 72 3.81 6.22 1.25
CA ILE A 72 3.12 4.95 1.44
C ILE A 72 1.83 5.23 2.21
N GLY A 73 0.69 4.98 1.55
CA GLY A 73 -0.62 5.22 2.14
C GLY A 73 -1.28 3.96 2.69
N GLY A 74 -0.75 2.79 2.37
CA GLY A 74 -1.33 1.54 2.84
C GLY A 74 -0.54 0.35 2.38
N TYR A 75 -0.92 -0.81 2.93
CA TYR A 75 -0.30 -2.08 2.58
C TYR A 75 -1.29 -3.21 2.64
N ALA A 76 -0.97 -4.34 2.00
CA ALA A 76 -1.68 -5.58 2.17
C ALA A 76 -0.70 -6.74 2.07
N ILE A 77 -1.01 -7.84 2.75
CA ILE A 77 -0.20 -9.05 2.69
C ILE A 77 -1.06 -10.16 2.11
N PHE A 78 -0.56 -10.79 1.05
CA PHE A 78 -1.28 -11.84 0.33
C PHE A 78 -0.48 -13.12 0.28
N GLU A 79 -1.20 -14.24 0.32
CA GLU A 79 -0.66 -15.56 -0.01
C GLU A 79 -1.14 -15.91 -1.41
N LEU A 80 -0.22 -16.00 -2.38
CA LEU A 80 -0.52 -16.20 -3.78
C LEU A 80 0.41 -17.25 -4.40
N GLN A 81 0.05 -17.71 -5.59
CA GLN A 81 0.83 -18.75 -6.27
C GLN A 81 2.19 -18.25 -6.76
N GLY A 82 2.26 -17.01 -7.19
CA GLY A 82 3.49 -16.43 -7.68
C GLY A 82 3.30 -15.01 -8.19
N LYS A 83 4.33 -14.50 -8.85
CA LYS A 83 4.36 -13.12 -9.31
C LYS A 83 3.24 -12.78 -10.30
N GLU A 84 2.89 -13.69 -11.20
CA GLU A 84 1.82 -13.43 -12.18
C GLU A 84 0.48 -13.18 -11.48
N GLU A 85 0.15 -14.00 -10.50
CA GLU A 85 -1.09 -13.83 -9.74
C GLU A 85 -1.04 -12.54 -8.91
N ALA A 86 0.13 -12.21 -8.35
CA ALA A 86 0.30 -10.97 -7.60
C ALA A 86 0.08 -9.74 -8.48
N VAL A 87 0.63 -9.76 -9.71
CA VAL A 87 0.43 -8.66 -10.67
C VAL A 87 -1.04 -8.53 -11.05
N ALA A 88 -1.70 -9.65 -11.30
CA ALA A 88 -3.13 -9.63 -11.64
C ALA A 88 -3.96 -9.05 -10.49
N SER A 89 -3.67 -9.45 -9.26
CA SER A 89 -4.36 -8.96 -8.07
C SER A 89 -4.14 -7.46 -7.87
N ALA A 90 -2.90 -7.00 -8.01
CA ALA A 90 -2.57 -5.58 -7.88
C ALA A 90 -3.22 -4.75 -9.00
N THR A 91 -3.26 -5.30 -10.21
CA THR A 91 -3.90 -4.64 -11.35
C THR A 91 -5.39 -4.43 -11.09
N GLU A 92 -6.06 -5.43 -10.55
CA GLU A 92 -7.48 -5.32 -10.18
C GLU A 92 -7.68 -4.21 -9.14
N PHE A 93 -6.86 -4.17 -8.12
CA PHE A 93 -6.93 -3.15 -7.08
C PHE A 93 -6.70 -1.74 -7.64
N MET A 94 -5.69 -1.59 -8.49
CA MET A 94 -5.37 -0.29 -9.10
C MET A 94 -6.44 0.15 -10.10
N GLN A 95 -7.12 -0.81 -10.75
CA GLN A 95 -8.22 -0.50 -11.64
C GLN A 95 -9.36 0.20 -10.89
N LEU A 96 -9.60 -0.18 -9.63
CA LEU A 96 -10.60 0.48 -8.80
C LEU A 96 -10.27 1.97 -8.63
N HIS A 97 -9.00 2.29 -8.42
CA HIS A 97 -8.56 3.69 -8.28
C HIS A 97 -8.79 4.46 -9.57
N LYS A 98 -8.47 3.84 -10.70
CA LYS A 98 -8.67 4.45 -12.01
C LYS A 98 -10.15 4.73 -12.26
N ASP A 99 -11.02 3.80 -11.89
CA ASP A 99 -12.46 3.89 -12.16
C ASP A 99 -13.18 4.85 -11.20
N PHE A 100 -12.82 4.82 -9.92
CA PHE A 100 -13.58 5.50 -8.87
C PHE A 100 -12.88 6.72 -8.27
N MET A 101 -11.69 7.02 -8.70
CA MET A 101 -10.95 8.21 -8.26
C MET A 101 -10.19 8.83 -9.44
N PRO A 102 -10.92 9.39 -10.42
CA PRO A 102 -10.27 9.96 -11.62
C PRO A 102 -9.21 11.00 -11.26
N GLY A 103 -8.08 10.93 -11.95
CA GLY A 103 -6.97 11.84 -11.71
C GLY A 103 -6.00 11.40 -10.63
N TRP A 104 -6.34 10.37 -9.84
CA TRP A 104 -5.40 9.83 -8.87
C TRP A 104 -4.26 9.12 -9.59
N GLU A 105 -3.04 9.40 -9.14
CA GLU A 105 -1.85 8.73 -9.64
C GLU A 105 -1.10 8.11 -8.47
N GLY A 106 -0.61 6.90 -8.68
CA GLY A 106 0.12 6.18 -7.65
C GLY A 106 0.66 4.86 -8.16
N THR A 107 1.28 4.14 -7.25
CA THR A 107 1.95 2.88 -7.54
C THR A 107 1.54 1.85 -6.51
N CYS A 108 1.35 0.62 -6.94
CA CYS A 108 1.26 -0.53 -6.04
C CYS A 108 2.52 -1.36 -6.28
N GLU A 109 3.46 -1.28 -5.35
CA GLU A 109 4.70 -2.04 -5.43
C GLU A 109 4.49 -3.41 -4.81
N LEU A 110 4.99 -4.45 -5.48
CA LEU A 110 4.86 -5.84 -5.04
C LEU A 110 6.22 -6.36 -4.61
N ARG A 111 6.30 -6.85 -3.37
CA ARG A 111 7.54 -7.41 -2.83
C ARG A 111 7.26 -8.80 -2.25
N ALA A 112 7.96 -9.80 -2.73
CA ALA A 112 7.86 -11.14 -2.14
C ALA A 112 8.59 -11.14 -0.80
N PHE A 113 8.01 -11.83 0.19
CA PHE A 113 8.72 -12.05 1.45
C PHE A 113 9.87 -13.02 1.25
N ALA A 114 10.97 -12.76 1.93
CA ALA A 114 12.12 -13.63 1.91
C ALA A 114 11.85 -14.87 2.77
N GLY A 115 12.23 -16.02 2.22
CA GLY A 115 12.25 -17.28 2.91
C GLY A 115 10.88 -17.81 3.34
N PRO A 116 10.87 -18.93 4.03
CA PRO A 116 9.63 -19.46 4.58
C PRO A 116 9.20 -18.67 5.82
#